data_f7708da7f343744720b55e3dbb07c01e
#
_entry.id   f7708da7f343744720b55e3dbb07c01e
#
_cell.length_a   1.000
_cell.length_b   1.000
_cell.length_c   1.000
_cell.angle_alpha   90.00
_cell.angle_beta   90.00
_cell.angle_gamma   90.00
#
_symmetry.space_group_name_H-M   'P 1'
#
loop_
_entity.id
_entity.type
_entity.pdbx_description
1 polymer ?
#
loop_
_entity_poly.entity_id
_entity_poly.type
_entity_poly.pdbx_seq_one_letter_code
_entity_poly.pdbx_strand_id
1 'polypeptide(L)'
;ITIITPSYRIDNLYKIKESINFEYVHEWIIVYDGSKIITNPYLFKEDNKIKEYIYKCSGISGNGQRNYALSKITNEDTLLYYLDDDNIIHPNLYNLLNYIDNNTIYTFNQYNRIKGNNINIGYIDTAMIIIPFNLCKNIIWKLDIYEADGHYIKDCIDSNRDKHVYIDEDLCYYNF
;
A
#
# COMPACT_ATOMS: atom_id res chain seq x y z
N ILE A 1 10.19 -4.31 -3.86
CA ILE A 1 9.26 -3.57 -3.00
C ILE A 1 8.57 -4.48 -2.00
N THR A 2 8.02 -3.91 -0.91
CA THR A 2 7.07 -4.55 0.01
C THR A 2 5.67 -4.02 -0.29
N ILE A 3 4.71 -4.94 -0.52
CA ILE A 3 3.29 -4.60 -0.68
C ILE A 3 2.57 -4.78 0.66
N ILE A 4 1.67 -3.84 1.00
CA ILE A 4 0.82 -3.91 2.19
C ILE A 4 -0.65 -3.95 1.76
N THR A 5 -1.38 -4.99 2.19
CA THR A 5 -2.81 -5.16 1.92
C THR A 5 -3.58 -5.36 3.22
N PRO A 6 -4.38 -4.37 3.66
CA PRO A 6 -5.43 -4.62 4.65
C PRO A 6 -6.55 -5.42 4.00
N SER A 7 -7.04 -6.49 4.63
CA SER A 7 -8.03 -7.35 3.96
C SER A 7 -9.15 -7.84 4.88
N TYR A 8 -10.35 -7.86 4.32
CA TYR A 8 -11.51 -8.62 4.80
C TYR A 8 -12.24 -9.36 3.65
N ARG A 9 -11.85 -9.10 2.38
CA ARG A 9 -12.39 -9.74 1.16
C ARG A 9 -11.45 -10.85 0.71
N ILE A 10 -11.43 -11.94 1.46
CA ILE A 10 -10.46 -13.03 1.31
C ILE A 10 -10.42 -13.59 -0.14
N ASP A 11 -11.57 -13.71 -0.79
CA ASP A 11 -11.69 -14.29 -2.13
C ASP A 11 -10.94 -13.47 -3.20
N ASN A 12 -10.78 -12.17 -2.97
CA ASN A 12 -10.06 -11.28 -3.89
C ASN A 12 -8.54 -11.51 -3.88
N LEU A 13 -7.99 -12.03 -2.79
CA LEU A 13 -6.54 -12.16 -2.60
C LEU A 13 -5.87 -13.08 -3.63
N TYR A 14 -6.59 -14.08 -4.16
CA TYR A 14 -6.05 -14.91 -5.25
C TYR A 14 -5.83 -14.09 -6.52
N LYS A 15 -6.80 -13.25 -6.89
CA LYS A 15 -6.71 -12.38 -8.06
C LYS A 15 -5.63 -11.32 -7.88
N ILE A 16 -5.48 -10.77 -6.68
CA ILE A 16 -4.39 -9.86 -6.34
C ILE A 16 -3.05 -10.57 -6.51
N LYS A 17 -2.90 -11.79 -5.96
CA LYS A 17 -1.68 -12.60 -6.10
C LYS A 17 -1.28 -12.80 -7.56
N GLU A 18 -2.24 -13.07 -8.44
CA GLU A 18 -2.00 -13.26 -9.88
C GLU A 18 -1.45 -11.99 -10.55
N SER A 19 -1.76 -10.81 -10.01
CA SER A 19 -1.23 -9.53 -10.51
C SER A 19 0.17 -9.19 -9.98
N ILE A 20 0.65 -9.91 -8.95
CA ILE A 20 1.95 -9.63 -8.31
C ILE A 20 3.06 -10.34 -9.06
N ASN A 21 4.01 -9.57 -9.60
CA ASN A 21 5.28 -10.10 -10.08
C ASN A 21 6.30 -10.17 -8.93
N PHE A 22 6.53 -11.37 -8.40
CA PHE A 22 7.46 -11.62 -7.31
C PHE A 22 8.96 -11.52 -7.69
N GLU A 23 9.31 -11.16 -8.91
CA GLU A 23 10.67 -10.73 -9.25
C GLU A 23 10.96 -9.33 -8.70
N TYR A 24 9.96 -8.44 -8.69
CA TYR A 24 10.05 -7.08 -8.16
C TYR A 24 9.59 -6.97 -6.71
N VAL A 25 8.69 -7.86 -6.29
CA VAL A 25 8.11 -7.89 -4.94
C VAL A 25 8.86 -8.91 -4.11
N HIS A 26 9.54 -8.46 -3.07
CA HIS A 26 10.25 -9.35 -2.16
C HIS A 26 9.39 -9.77 -0.96
N GLU A 27 8.38 -8.97 -0.62
CA GLU A 27 7.44 -9.30 0.45
C GLU A 27 6.05 -8.71 0.19
N TRP A 28 5.01 -9.52 0.43
CA TRP A 28 3.62 -9.10 0.46
C TRP A 28 3.06 -9.35 1.86
N ILE A 29 2.73 -8.27 2.57
CA ILE A 29 2.16 -8.30 3.93
C ILE A 29 0.64 -8.14 3.83
N ILE A 30 -0.08 -9.19 4.19
CA ILE A 30 -1.54 -9.20 4.29
C ILE A 30 -1.93 -9.10 5.75
N VAL A 31 -2.75 -8.12 6.11
CA VAL A 31 -3.26 -7.98 7.47
C VAL A 31 -4.78 -8.08 7.44
N TYR A 32 -5.29 -9.19 7.90
CA TYR A 32 -6.71 -9.48 7.98
C TYR A 32 -7.39 -8.68 9.10
N ASP A 33 -8.58 -8.17 8.80
CA ASP A 33 -9.44 -7.54 9.81
C ASP A 33 -10.04 -8.62 10.73
N GLY A 34 -9.42 -8.82 11.88
CA GLY A 34 -9.85 -9.81 12.88
C GLY A 34 -11.21 -9.53 13.51
N SER A 35 -11.85 -8.39 13.21
CA SER A 35 -13.23 -8.11 13.62
C SER A 35 -14.27 -8.67 12.63
N LYS A 36 -13.88 -8.88 11.38
CA LYS A 36 -14.75 -9.31 10.27
C LYS A 36 -14.52 -10.76 9.86
N ILE A 37 -13.33 -11.31 10.12
CA ILE A 37 -12.96 -12.67 9.72
C ILE A 37 -13.25 -13.64 10.86
N ILE A 38 -14.09 -14.64 10.58
CA ILE A 38 -14.59 -15.63 11.55
C ILE A 38 -13.84 -16.96 11.45
N THR A 39 -13.23 -17.25 10.29
CA THR A 39 -12.50 -18.51 10.03
C THR A 39 -11.00 -18.26 9.86
N ASN A 40 -10.19 -19.33 9.85
CA ASN A 40 -8.74 -19.21 9.60
C ASN A 40 -8.49 -18.69 8.18
N PRO A 41 -8.01 -17.43 8.00
CA PRO A 41 -7.91 -16.81 6.70
C PRO A 41 -6.59 -17.09 5.97
N TYR A 42 -5.63 -17.75 6.62
CA TYR A 42 -4.30 -17.96 6.07
C TYR A 42 -4.34 -18.79 4.78
N LEU A 43 -4.16 -18.13 3.63
CA LEU A 43 -4.27 -18.72 2.30
C LEU A 43 -2.94 -19.17 1.70
N PHE A 44 -1.85 -18.50 2.09
CA PHE A 44 -0.57 -18.57 1.37
C PHE A 44 0.59 -19.03 2.26
N LYS A 45 0.33 -19.87 3.26
CA LYS A 45 1.32 -20.33 4.27
C LYS A 45 2.61 -20.91 3.69
N GLU A 46 2.51 -21.52 2.52
CA GLU A 46 3.66 -22.17 1.85
C GLU A 46 4.53 -21.16 1.05
N ASP A 47 4.06 -19.92 0.88
CA ASP A 47 4.77 -18.91 0.12
C ASP A 47 5.62 -18.04 1.07
N ASN A 48 6.92 -18.19 1.00
CA ASN A 48 7.84 -17.48 1.91
C ASN A 48 7.90 -15.96 1.70
N LYS A 49 7.44 -15.47 0.54
CA LYS A 49 7.33 -14.03 0.23
C LYS A 49 6.03 -13.41 0.72
N ILE A 50 5.05 -14.21 1.18
CA ILE A 50 3.76 -13.72 1.67
C ILE A 50 3.72 -13.87 3.19
N LYS A 51 3.46 -12.76 3.88
CA LYS A 51 3.29 -12.72 5.32
C LYS A 51 1.86 -12.39 5.67
N GLU A 52 1.20 -13.26 6.39
CA GLU A 52 -0.20 -13.15 6.73
C GLU A 52 -0.38 -12.95 8.24
N TYR A 53 -1.12 -11.92 8.61
CA TYR A 53 -1.40 -11.58 10.00
C TYR A 53 -2.89 -11.35 10.22
N ILE A 54 -3.38 -11.63 11.43
CA ILE A 54 -4.71 -11.23 11.87
C ILE A 54 -4.53 -10.11 12.90
N TYR A 55 -5.20 -8.99 12.70
CA TYR A 55 -5.17 -7.89 13.64
C TYR A 55 -6.56 -7.32 13.89
N LYS A 56 -6.98 -7.35 15.15
CA LYS A 56 -8.25 -6.75 15.58
C LYS A 56 -7.96 -5.39 16.21
N CYS A 57 -8.37 -4.33 15.55
CA CYS A 57 -8.24 -2.97 16.08
C CYS A 57 -9.56 -2.21 15.96
N SER A 58 -9.67 -1.11 16.70
CA SER A 58 -10.58 -0.02 16.39
C SER A 58 -10.05 0.74 15.17
N GLY A 59 -10.92 1.29 14.36
CA GLY A 59 -10.56 2.06 13.17
C GLY A 59 -11.34 1.62 11.95
N ILE A 60 -11.33 2.45 10.92
CA ILE A 60 -12.07 2.23 9.68
C ILE A 60 -11.11 2.02 8.50
N SER A 61 -11.63 1.50 7.41
CA SER A 61 -10.97 1.44 6.09
C SER A 61 -9.59 0.75 6.09
N GLY A 62 -9.31 -0.15 7.04
CA GLY A 62 -8.02 -0.85 7.10
C GLY A 62 -6.85 -0.03 7.67
N ASN A 63 -7.10 1.15 8.24
CA ASN A 63 -6.05 2.05 8.75
C ASN A 63 -5.22 1.40 9.86
N GLY A 64 -5.88 0.71 10.80
CA GLY A 64 -5.19 -0.01 11.88
C GLY A 64 -4.38 -1.19 11.37
N GLN A 65 -4.86 -1.89 10.34
CA GLN A 65 -4.15 -2.99 9.70
C GLN A 65 -2.89 -2.49 8.98
N ARG A 66 -2.94 -1.31 8.33
CA ARG A 66 -1.75 -0.69 7.72
C ARG A 66 -0.72 -0.30 8.77
N ASN A 67 -1.13 0.30 9.90
CA ASN A 67 -0.23 0.59 11.02
C ASN A 67 0.41 -0.68 11.59
N TYR A 68 -0.37 -1.75 11.73
CA TYR A 68 0.17 -3.03 12.18
C TYR A 68 1.17 -3.61 11.18
N ALA A 69 0.88 -3.55 9.88
CA ALA A 69 1.80 -3.99 8.83
C ALA A 69 3.14 -3.23 8.88
N LEU A 70 3.10 -1.89 9.04
CA LEU A 70 4.30 -1.07 9.20
C LEU A 70 5.19 -1.56 10.36
N SER A 71 4.59 -2.00 11.47
CA SER A 71 5.33 -2.56 12.63
C SER A 71 5.97 -3.93 12.38
N LYS A 72 5.65 -4.59 11.26
CA LYS A 72 6.19 -5.92 10.87
C LYS A 72 7.32 -5.83 9.86
N ILE A 73 7.57 -4.66 9.28
CA ILE A 73 8.64 -4.46 8.32
C ILE A 73 9.98 -4.54 9.04
N THR A 74 10.85 -5.40 8.55
CA THR A 74 12.20 -5.61 9.09
C THR A 74 13.30 -5.06 8.19
N ASN A 75 13.03 -4.91 6.88
CA ASN A 75 13.95 -4.31 5.93
C ASN A 75 13.67 -2.80 5.82
N GLU A 76 14.51 -1.98 6.45
CA GLU A 76 14.36 -0.52 6.43
C GLU A 76 14.66 0.11 5.06
N ASP A 77 15.34 -0.60 4.17
CA ASP A 77 15.69 -0.13 2.82
C ASP A 77 14.61 -0.47 1.77
N THR A 78 13.44 -0.95 2.21
CA THR A 78 12.37 -1.30 1.28
C THR A 78 11.56 -0.09 0.82
N LEU A 79 11.07 -0.15 -0.42
CA LEU A 79 9.99 0.71 -0.91
C LEU A 79 8.65 0.09 -0.56
N LEU A 80 7.71 0.88 -0.06
CA LEU A 80 6.35 0.46 0.25
C LEU A 80 5.39 0.80 -0.88
N TYR A 81 4.48 -0.12 -1.16
CA TYR A 81 3.31 0.06 -2.00
C TYR A 81 2.07 -0.43 -1.26
N TYR A 82 1.04 0.41 -1.17
CA TYR A 82 -0.22 0.04 -0.53
C TYR A 82 -1.21 -0.41 -1.58
N LEU A 83 -1.79 -1.59 -1.39
CA LEU A 83 -2.72 -2.21 -2.33
C LEU A 83 -3.93 -2.72 -1.56
N ASP A 84 -5.09 -2.13 -1.76
CA ASP A 84 -6.32 -2.53 -1.09
C ASP A 84 -6.85 -3.86 -1.66
N ASP A 85 -7.68 -4.56 -0.88
CA ASP A 85 -8.17 -5.90 -1.23
C ASP A 85 -9.28 -5.92 -2.30
N ASP A 86 -9.50 -4.79 -2.98
CA ASP A 86 -10.33 -4.62 -4.17
C ASP A 86 -9.57 -4.01 -5.37
N ASN A 87 -8.23 -4.02 -5.31
CA ASN A 87 -7.36 -3.53 -6.37
C ASN A 87 -6.37 -4.60 -6.83
N ILE A 88 -5.91 -4.48 -8.09
CA ILE A 88 -4.79 -5.24 -8.64
C ILE A 88 -3.67 -4.29 -9.05
N ILE A 89 -2.46 -4.84 -9.19
CA ILE A 89 -1.30 -4.05 -9.62
C ILE A 89 -1.42 -3.72 -11.11
N HIS A 90 -1.20 -2.46 -11.46
CA HIS A 90 -1.08 -2.05 -12.85
C HIS A 90 0.25 -2.55 -13.44
N PRO A 91 0.27 -3.22 -14.62
CA PRO A 91 1.49 -3.83 -15.16
C PRO A 91 2.64 -2.84 -15.37
N ASN A 92 2.33 -1.59 -15.75
CA ASN A 92 3.35 -0.56 -15.98
C ASN A 92 4.04 -0.10 -14.68
N LEU A 93 3.49 -0.40 -13.49
CA LEU A 93 4.14 -0.10 -12.23
C LEU A 93 5.51 -0.78 -12.14
N TYR A 94 5.64 -2.00 -12.65
CA TYR A 94 6.91 -2.73 -12.66
C TYR A 94 7.98 -2.07 -13.53
N ASN A 95 7.57 -1.40 -14.63
CA ASN A 95 8.50 -0.64 -15.45
C ASN A 95 9.09 0.52 -14.66
N LEU A 96 8.25 1.23 -13.89
CA LEU A 96 8.69 2.32 -13.02
C LEU A 96 9.75 1.86 -12.01
N LEU A 97 9.58 0.68 -11.40
CA LEU A 97 10.50 0.17 -10.36
C LEU A 97 11.95 0.00 -10.82
N ASN A 98 12.22 -0.04 -12.13
CA ASN A 98 13.58 -0.09 -12.68
C ASN A 98 14.31 1.26 -12.66
N TYR A 99 13.61 2.37 -12.42
CA TYR A 99 14.14 3.72 -12.57
C TYR A 99 14.05 4.56 -11.30
N ILE A 100 13.37 4.08 -10.27
CA ILE A 100 13.18 4.82 -9.01
C ILE A 100 14.27 4.46 -7.99
N ASP A 101 14.56 5.39 -7.11
CA ASP A 101 15.51 5.23 -6.01
C ASP A 101 14.83 5.06 -4.65
N ASN A 102 15.61 4.66 -3.64
CA ASN A 102 15.15 4.41 -2.28
C ASN A 102 15.17 5.66 -1.37
N ASN A 103 15.24 6.87 -1.93
CA ASN A 103 15.29 8.12 -1.16
C ASN A 103 14.26 9.15 -1.62
N THR A 104 13.37 8.75 -2.54
CA THR A 104 12.37 9.63 -3.16
C THR A 104 10.97 9.02 -3.02
N ILE A 105 10.00 9.86 -2.67
CA ILE A 105 8.57 9.53 -2.65
C ILE A 105 8.02 9.77 -4.05
N TYR A 106 7.34 8.79 -4.62
CA TYR A 106 6.75 8.89 -5.94
C TYR A 106 5.24 8.85 -5.85
N THR A 107 4.55 9.83 -6.43
CA THR A 107 3.11 9.78 -6.68
C THR A 107 2.83 9.70 -8.17
N PHE A 108 1.73 9.04 -8.54
CA PHE A 108 1.34 8.82 -9.93
C PHE A 108 -0.17 8.76 -10.07
N ASN A 109 -0.66 8.66 -11.31
CA ASN A 109 -2.08 8.71 -11.60
C ASN A 109 -2.77 7.37 -11.37
N GLN A 110 -4.04 7.46 -11.02
CA GLN A 110 -4.98 6.37 -11.03
C GLN A 110 -5.65 6.30 -12.42
N TYR A 111 -5.63 5.13 -13.03
CA TYR A 111 -6.11 4.91 -14.40
C TYR A 111 -7.52 5.46 -14.60
N ASN A 112 -7.66 6.36 -15.59
CA ASN A 112 -8.90 7.01 -15.98
C ASN A 112 -9.66 7.74 -14.86
N ARG A 113 -9.00 8.15 -13.75
CA ARG A 113 -9.72 8.75 -12.62
C ARG A 113 -9.06 10.01 -12.07
N ILE A 114 -8.07 9.90 -11.21
CA ILE A 114 -7.45 11.05 -10.52
C ILE A 114 -5.96 11.11 -10.79
N LYS A 115 -5.42 12.34 -10.70
CA LYS A 115 -4.00 12.59 -10.93
C LYS A 115 -3.26 12.76 -9.61
N GLY A 116 -2.11 12.10 -9.48
CA GLY A 116 -1.27 12.08 -8.27
C GLY A 116 -0.46 13.36 -8.02
N ASN A 117 -0.62 14.40 -8.85
CA ASN A 117 -0.05 15.72 -8.59
C ASN A 117 -0.88 16.54 -7.58
N ASN A 118 -2.13 16.16 -7.33
CA ASN A 118 -2.97 16.80 -6.35
C ASN A 118 -2.95 16.00 -5.03
N ILE A 119 -2.01 16.32 -4.15
CA ILE A 119 -1.82 15.69 -2.83
C ILE A 119 -2.76 16.24 -1.73
N ASN A 120 -3.81 16.97 -2.10
CA ASN A 120 -4.80 17.40 -1.13
C ASN A 120 -5.67 16.23 -0.65
N ILE A 121 -6.09 16.32 0.61
CA ILE A 121 -6.95 15.30 1.23
C ILE A 121 -8.24 15.15 0.41
N GLY A 122 -8.62 13.89 0.12
CA GLY A 122 -9.76 13.53 -0.73
C GLY A 122 -9.49 13.55 -2.24
N TYR A 123 -8.26 13.88 -2.68
CA TYR A 123 -7.85 13.92 -4.10
C TYR A 123 -6.71 12.96 -4.43
N ILE A 124 -6.20 12.22 -3.47
CA ILE A 124 -5.20 11.18 -3.67
C ILE A 124 -5.63 9.91 -2.95
N ASP A 125 -5.34 8.76 -3.51
CA ASP A 125 -5.75 7.45 -3.03
C ASP A 125 -4.55 6.61 -2.61
N THR A 126 -4.80 5.59 -1.81
CA THR A 126 -3.82 4.68 -1.21
C THR A 126 -2.84 4.09 -2.21
N ALA A 127 -3.32 3.63 -3.37
CA ALA A 127 -2.50 2.95 -4.37
C ALA A 127 -1.71 3.90 -5.30
N MET A 128 -1.77 5.21 -5.06
CA MET A 128 -1.13 6.23 -5.91
C MET A 128 0.27 6.63 -5.43
N ILE A 129 0.86 5.91 -4.49
CA ILE A 129 2.16 6.25 -3.91
C ILE A 129 3.10 5.04 -3.84
N ILE A 130 4.37 5.28 -4.14
CA ILE A 130 5.49 4.45 -3.68
C ILE A 130 6.34 5.30 -2.75
N ILE A 131 6.66 4.76 -1.56
CA ILE A 131 7.39 5.50 -0.54
C ILE A 131 8.48 4.64 0.12
N PRO A 132 9.72 5.13 0.25
CA PRO A 132 10.74 4.48 1.07
C PRO A 132 10.31 4.35 2.52
N PHE A 133 10.43 3.16 3.11
CA PHE A 133 10.00 2.93 4.49
C PHE A 133 10.72 3.84 5.49
N ASN A 134 12.00 4.12 5.29
CA ASN A 134 12.77 5.02 6.13
C ASN A 134 12.23 6.45 6.17
N LEU A 135 11.50 6.91 5.13
CA LEU A 135 10.88 8.24 5.07
C LEU A 135 9.50 8.30 5.73
N CYS A 136 8.85 7.16 5.98
CA CYS A 136 7.49 7.11 6.53
C CYS A 136 7.35 6.30 7.83
N LYS A 137 8.38 5.62 8.32
CA LYS A 137 8.31 4.70 9.47
C LYS A 137 7.79 5.31 10.76
N ASN A 138 7.85 6.63 10.92
CA ASN A 138 7.33 7.36 12.09
C ASN A 138 5.97 8.02 11.83
N ILE A 139 5.41 7.86 10.64
CA ILE A 139 4.12 8.43 10.26
C ILE A 139 3.07 7.33 10.33
N ILE A 140 1.95 7.63 10.99
CA ILE A 140 0.90 6.64 11.25
C ILE A 140 -0.39 7.00 10.51
N TRP A 141 -1.10 5.98 10.06
CA TRP A 141 -2.46 6.11 9.54
C TRP A 141 -3.42 6.52 10.66
N LYS A 142 -4.19 7.56 10.45
CA LYS A 142 -5.24 8.01 11.39
C LYS A 142 -6.38 7.00 11.42
N LEU A 143 -6.74 6.50 12.62
CA LEU A 143 -7.62 5.33 12.74
C LEU A 143 -9.07 5.59 12.32
N ASP A 144 -9.63 6.75 12.71
CA ASP A 144 -11.06 7.02 12.67
C ASP A 144 -11.44 8.07 11.60
N ILE A 145 -10.60 8.24 10.57
CA ILE A 145 -10.81 9.20 9.48
C ILE A 145 -10.94 8.42 8.18
N TYR A 146 -11.98 8.73 7.39
CA TYR A 146 -12.21 8.07 6.10
C TYR A 146 -11.13 8.44 5.07
N GLU A 147 -10.73 9.71 5.01
CA GLU A 147 -9.69 10.22 4.12
C GLU A 147 -8.27 10.04 4.71
N ALA A 148 -8.05 8.97 5.48
CA ALA A 148 -6.77 8.69 6.13
C ALA A 148 -5.61 8.50 5.14
N ASP A 149 -5.89 8.02 3.94
CA ASP A 149 -4.96 7.93 2.81
C ASP A 149 -4.40 9.30 2.41
N GLY A 150 -5.27 10.26 2.16
CA GLY A 150 -4.86 11.63 1.85
C GLY A 150 -4.07 12.29 2.99
N HIS A 151 -4.46 12.05 4.25
CA HIS A 151 -3.70 12.53 5.41
C HIS A 151 -2.32 11.89 5.50
N TYR A 152 -2.24 10.56 5.38
CA TYR A 152 -0.98 9.84 5.47
C TYR A 152 0.00 10.26 4.37
N ILE A 153 -0.46 10.29 3.13
CA ILE A 153 0.36 10.67 1.97
C ILE A 153 0.86 12.10 2.12
N LYS A 154 -0.04 13.03 2.52
CA LYS A 154 0.31 14.41 2.75
C LYS A 154 1.34 14.55 3.88
N ASP A 155 1.16 13.89 5.01
CA ASP A 155 2.08 13.93 6.15
C ASP A 155 3.47 13.39 5.74
N CYS A 156 3.53 12.33 4.92
CA CYS A 156 4.77 11.79 4.37
C CYS A 156 5.50 12.82 3.48
N ILE A 157 4.77 13.47 2.56
CA ILE A 157 5.35 14.45 1.63
C ILE A 157 5.75 15.73 2.37
N ASP A 158 4.90 16.24 3.28
CA ASP A 158 5.20 17.45 4.05
C ASP A 158 6.44 17.29 4.95
N SER A 159 6.69 16.08 5.44
CA SER A 159 7.90 15.74 6.22
C SER A 159 9.16 15.59 5.36
N ASN A 160 9.02 15.44 4.03
CA ASN A 160 10.09 15.13 3.09
C ASN A 160 9.95 15.93 1.77
N ARG A 161 9.70 17.25 1.85
CA ARG A 161 9.27 18.08 0.71
C ARG A 161 10.23 18.09 -0.47
N ASP A 162 11.52 17.98 -0.22
CA ASP A 162 12.60 17.94 -1.21
C ASP A 162 12.80 16.54 -1.85
N LYS A 163 12.01 15.55 -1.39
CA LYS A 163 12.11 14.16 -1.82
C LYS A 163 10.84 13.64 -2.49
N HIS A 164 10.00 14.51 -3.00
CA HIS A 164 8.77 14.11 -3.69
C HIS A 164 8.86 14.39 -5.18
N VAL A 165 8.50 13.37 -5.98
CA VAL A 165 8.41 13.44 -7.44
C VAL A 165 7.04 12.93 -7.88
N TYR A 166 6.36 13.70 -8.70
CA TYR A 166 5.15 13.27 -9.39
C TYR A 166 5.50 12.70 -10.77
N ILE A 167 4.91 11.57 -11.11
CA ILE A 167 5.03 10.89 -12.40
C ILE A 167 3.68 10.97 -13.10
N ASP A 168 3.60 11.64 -14.26
CA ASP A 168 2.37 11.80 -15.04
C ASP A 168 2.09 10.56 -15.90
N GLU A 169 1.94 9.41 -15.22
CA GLU A 169 1.57 8.12 -15.81
C GLU A 169 0.48 7.44 -14.99
N ASP A 170 -0.39 6.70 -15.66
CA ASP A 170 -1.42 5.87 -15.03
C ASP A 170 -0.77 4.54 -14.57
N LEU A 171 -0.56 4.39 -13.25
CA LEU A 171 0.20 3.27 -12.66
C LEU A 171 -0.56 2.49 -11.59
N CYS A 172 -1.79 2.85 -11.28
CA CYS A 172 -2.67 2.06 -10.43
C CYS A 172 -4.11 2.05 -10.93
N TYR A 173 -4.85 1.02 -10.56
CA TYR A 173 -6.29 0.92 -10.80
C TYR A 173 -7.09 1.39 -9.58
N TYR A 174 -8.39 1.54 -9.77
CA TYR A 174 -9.37 1.74 -8.72
C TYR A 174 -10.49 0.72 -8.87
N ASN A 175 -10.52 -0.24 -7.98
CA ASN A 175 -11.42 -1.38 -7.95
C ASN A 175 -11.38 -2.25 -9.23
N PHE A 176 -11.57 -3.55 -9.11
CA PHE A 176 -11.63 -4.50 -10.20
C PHE A 176 -12.90 -5.36 -10.15
#